data_9ed4e34566d12a6f232000088936a12b
#
_entry.id   9ed4e34566d12a6f232000088936a12b
#
_cell.length_a   1.000
_cell.length_b   1.000
_cell.length_c   1.000
_cell.angle_alpha   90.00
_cell.angle_beta   90.00
_cell.angle_gamma   90.00
#
_symmetry.space_group_name_H-M   'P 1'
#
loop_
_entity.id
_entity.type
_entity.pdbx_description
1 polymer ?
#
loop_
_entity_poly.entity_id
_entity_poly.type
_entity_poly.pdbx_seq_one_letter_code
_entity_poly.pdbx_strand_id
1 'polypeptide(L)'
;MSEIYSFYAMMSRIKYIHRWGLMKNTRNENLSEHSLEVSMIAHALGVINNKRFDGSINPERLAVLAMFHDVSEIITGDLPTPVKYDNRKITNAYKELEEQARLSLLKMLPDDIAEVYRSILCEDENELLLWKYVKAADTISALIKCTEELIMGNAEYSKIKQ
;
A
#
# COMPACT_ATOMS: atom_id res chain seq x y z
N MET A 1 14.05 23.62 22.42
CA MET A 1 13.12 22.51 22.58
C MET A 1 13.66 21.39 21.69
N SER A 2 13.88 20.18 22.21
CA SER A 2 14.28 19.04 21.37
C SER A 2 13.15 18.76 20.40
N GLU A 3 13.45 18.70 19.11
CA GLU A 3 12.50 18.25 18.10
C GLU A 3 12.07 16.83 18.44
N ILE A 4 10.76 16.58 18.48
CA ILE A 4 10.20 15.26 18.76
C ILE A 4 9.88 14.62 17.41
N TYR A 5 10.72 13.67 17.03
CA TYR A 5 10.48 12.87 15.82
C TYR A 5 9.52 11.73 16.12
N SER A 6 8.35 11.73 15.50
CA SER A 6 7.27 10.80 15.81
C SER A 6 6.94 9.83 14.67
N PHE A 7 7.74 9.79 13.61
CA PHE A 7 7.51 8.96 12.43
C PHE A 7 7.25 7.49 12.78
N TYR A 8 8.16 6.87 13.53
CA TYR A 8 8.03 5.45 13.88
C TYR A 8 6.86 5.17 14.83
N ALA A 9 6.50 6.13 15.67
CA ALA A 9 5.30 6.05 16.48
C ALA A 9 4.03 6.07 15.61
N MET A 10 4.02 6.88 14.55
CA MET A 10 2.93 6.87 13.57
C MET A 10 2.93 5.56 12.77
N MET A 11 4.09 5.08 12.28
CA MET A 11 4.20 3.80 11.59
C MET A 11 3.64 2.64 12.41
N SER A 12 3.84 2.64 13.73
CA SER A 12 3.29 1.60 14.60
C SER A 12 1.74 1.55 14.63
N ARG A 13 1.07 2.59 14.15
CA ARG A 13 -0.40 2.67 14.09
C ARG A 13 -0.99 1.95 12.88
N ILE A 14 -0.18 1.63 11.87
CA ILE A 14 -0.62 0.95 10.64
C ILE A 14 -1.43 -0.34 10.93
N LYS A 15 -1.10 -1.04 12.01
CA LYS A 15 -1.81 -2.24 12.50
C LYS A 15 -3.24 -1.97 13.01
N TYR A 16 -3.62 -0.70 13.24
CA TYR A 16 -4.97 -0.33 13.69
C TYR A 16 -5.88 0.08 12.53
N ILE A 17 -5.35 0.19 11.31
CA ILE A 17 -6.12 0.50 10.11
C ILE A 17 -6.64 -0.82 9.54
N HIS A 18 -7.96 -0.98 9.57
CA HIS A 18 -8.63 -2.17 9.03
C HIS A 18 -9.02 -1.92 7.59
N ARG A 19 -8.78 -2.92 6.76
CA ARG A 19 -9.17 -2.96 5.35
C ARG A 19 -10.56 -3.59 5.21
N TRP A 20 -11.18 -3.39 4.04
CA TRP A 20 -12.50 -3.96 3.72
C TRP A 20 -13.61 -3.47 4.64
N GLY A 21 -13.57 -2.21 5.08
CA GLY A 21 -14.44 -1.64 6.10
C GLY A 21 -15.94 -1.64 5.76
N LEU A 22 -16.33 -1.79 4.48
CA LEU A 22 -17.73 -1.92 4.05
C LEU A 22 -18.18 -3.37 3.85
N MET A 23 -17.31 -4.35 4.11
CA MET A 23 -17.57 -5.76 3.89
C MET A 23 -17.67 -6.51 5.21
N LYS A 24 -18.53 -7.54 5.25
CA LYS A 24 -18.50 -8.52 6.34
C LYS A 24 -17.32 -9.45 6.11
N ASN A 25 -16.32 -9.40 6.97
CA ASN A 25 -15.14 -10.24 6.90
C ASN A 25 -15.30 -11.47 7.79
N THR A 26 -14.86 -12.65 7.33
CA THR A 26 -14.68 -13.85 8.17
C THR A 26 -13.37 -13.74 8.95
N ARG A 27 -12.34 -13.14 8.35
CA ARG A 27 -11.07 -12.78 8.97
C ARG A 27 -10.78 -11.30 8.71
N ASN A 28 -10.59 -10.53 9.78
CA ASN A 28 -10.16 -9.15 9.67
C ASN A 28 -8.73 -9.10 9.12
N GLU A 29 -8.48 -8.15 8.24
CA GLU A 29 -7.18 -7.80 7.68
C GLU A 29 -6.86 -6.37 8.10
N ASN A 30 -5.68 -6.15 8.65
CA ASN A 30 -5.17 -4.81 8.91
C ASN A 30 -4.11 -4.43 7.88
N LEU A 31 -3.84 -3.13 7.78
CA LEU A 31 -2.93 -2.58 6.78
C LEU A 31 -1.49 -3.08 6.94
N SER A 32 -1.06 -3.47 8.15
CA SER A 32 0.28 -4.02 8.39
C SER A 32 0.44 -5.42 7.78
N GLU A 33 -0.57 -6.29 7.94
CA GLU A 33 -0.60 -7.63 7.34
C GLU A 33 -0.61 -7.52 5.82
N HIS A 34 -1.48 -6.66 5.27
CA HIS A 34 -1.56 -6.39 3.84
C HIS A 34 -0.23 -5.90 3.26
N SER A 35 0.36 -4.87 3.86
CA SER A 35 1.62 -4.30 3.36
C SER A 35 2.76 -5.32 3.35
N LEU A 36 2.82 -6.22 4.34
CA LEU A 36 3.80 -7.31 4.36
C LEU A 36 3.53 -8.31 3.23
N GLU A 37 2.29 -8.71 3.02
CA GLU A 37 1.91 -9.64 1.95
C GLU A 37 2.22 -9.05 0.58
N VAL A 38 1.82 -7.80 0.32
CA VAL A 38 2.13 -7.08 -0.93
C VAL A 38 3.63 -6.98 -1.16
N SER A 39 4.41 -6.73 -0.11
CA SER A 39 5.88 -6.68 -0.19
C SER A 39 6.48 -8.02 -0.64
N MET A 40 6.01 -9.14 -0.08
CA MET A 40 6.46 -10.49 -0.48
C MET A 40 6.07 -10.82 -1.93
N ILE A 41 4.84 -10.50 -2.34
CA ILE A 41 4.36 -10.71 -3.70
C ILE A 41 5.16 -9.85 -4.69
N ALA A 42 5.38 -8.57 -4.38
CA ALA A 42 6.14 -7.65 -5.22
C ALA A 42 7.57 -8.14 -5.43
N HIS A 43 8.25 -8.57 -4.37
CA HIS A 43 9.57 -9.19 -4.47
C HIS A 43 9.56 -10.40 -5.42
N ALA A 44 8.59 -11.31 -5.23
CA ALA A 44 8.47 -12.50 -6.08
C ALA A 44 8.25 -12.13 -7.56
N LEU A 45 7.40 -11.14 -7.84
CA LEU A 45 7.18 -10.63 -9.20
C LEU A 45 8.48 -10.10 -9.82
N GLY A 46 9.28 -9.34 -9.07
CA GLY A 46 10.59 -8.85 -9.52
C GLY A 46 11.54 -9.99 -9.85
N VAL A 47 11.64 -11.00 -8.98
CA VAL A 47 12.49 -12.20 -9.22
C VAL A 47 12.02 -12.97 -10.45
N ILE A 48 10.71 -13.20 -10.59
CA ILE A 48 10.12 -13.90 -11.74
C ILE A 48 10.42 -13.14 -13.03
N ASN A 49 10.22 -11.81 -13.04
CA ASN A 49 10.53 -10.97 -14.19
C ASN A 49 11.98 -11.13 -14.64
N ASN A 50 12.92 -11.08 -13.70
CA ASN A 50 14.34 -11.18 -14.01
C ASN A 50 14.78 -12.58 -14.47
N LYS A 51 14.14 -13.64 -13.95
CA LYS A 51 14.52 -15.03 -14.24
C LYS A 51 13.81 -15.64 -15.45
N ARG A 52 12.64 -15.11 -15.81
CA ARG A 52 11.77 -15.73 -16.83
C ARG A 52 11.52 -14.83 -18.03
N PHE A 53 11.77 -13.52 -17.91
CA PHE A 53 11.43 -12.52 -18.92
C PHE A 53 12.56 -11.54 -19.21
N ASP A 54 13.82 -11.94 -18.90
CA ASP A 54 15.03 -11.15 -19.14
C ASP A 54 14.97 -9.71 -18.60
N GLY A 55 14.23 -9.52 -17.51
CA GLY A 55 14.10 -8.22 -16.85
C GLY A 55 15.32 -7.87 -16.00
N SER A 56 15.36 -6.60 -15.54
CA SER A 56 16.45 -6.06 -14.70
C SER A 56 15.91 -5.24 -13.52
N ILE A 57 14.78 -5.67 -12.94
CA ILE A 57 14.16 -5.01 -11.80
C ILE A 57 14.96 -5.34 -10.54
N ASN A 58 15.11 -4.37 -9.64
CA ASN A 58 15.62 -4.61 -8.28
C ASN A 58 14.49 -5.14 -7.38
N PRO A 59 14.46 -6.45 -7.02
CA PRO A 59 13.37 -7.02 -6.24
C PRO A 59 13.32 -6.49 -4.80
N GLU A 60 14.48 -6.18 -4.20
CA GLU A 60 14.58 -5.64 -2.84
C GLU A 60 14.00 -4.24 -2.78
N ARG A 61 14.31 -3.39 -3.77
CA ARG A 61 13.72 -2.05 -3.90
C ARG A 61 12.20 -2.14 -4.06
N LEU A 62 11.75 -3.06 -4.90
CA LEU A 62 10.33 -3.30 -5.16
C LEU A 62 9.59 -3.72 -3.88
N ALA A 63 10.18 -4.61 -3.08
CA ALA A 63 9.64 -5.03 -1.80
C ALA A 63 9.52 -3.86 -0.81
N VAL A 64 10.54 -2.98 -0.75
CA VAL A 64 10.50 -1.80 0.12
C VAL A 64 9.42 -0.83 -0.32
N LEU A 65 9.29 -0.51 -1.61
CA LEU A 65 8.22 0.35 -2.11
C LEU A 65 6.84 -0.22 -1.77
N ALA A 66 6.65 -1.52 -1.96
CA ALA A 66 5.40 -2.22 -1.64
C ALA A 66 5.09 -2.20 -0.14
N MET A 67 6.10 -2.29 0.73
CA MET A 67 5.93 -2.23 2.19
C MET A 67 5.31 -0.90 2.65
N PHE A 68 5.62 0.19 1.96
CA PHE A 68 5.18 1.54 2.32
C PHE A 68 4.11 2.13 1.38
N HIS A 69 3.58 1.36 0.42
CA HIS A 69 2.72 1.90 -0.65
C HIS A 69 1.44 2.58 -0.13
N ASP A 70 0.83 2.04 0.93
CA ASP A 70 -0.38 2.57 1.56
C ASP A 70 -0.11 3.34 2.86
N VAL A 71 1.14 3.80 3.08
CA VAL A 71 1.52 4.48 4.33
C VAL A 71 0.69 5.73 4.63
N SER A 72 0.19 6.42 3.61
CA SER A 72 -0.69 7.58 3.75
C SER A 72 -1.97 7.26 4.52
N GLU A 73 -2.43 6.00 4.47
CA GLU A 73 -3.65 5.55 5.13
C GLU A 73 -3.57 5.58 6.66
N ILE A 74 -2.39 5.70 7.25
CA ILE A 74 -2.23 5.98 8.69
C ILE A 74 -2.93 7.29 9.07
N ILE A 75 -3.01 8.25 8.14
CA ILE A 75 -3.62 9.57 8.33
C ILE A 75 -5.02 9.60 7.71
N THR A 76 -5.18 9.05 6.50
CA THR A 76 -6.45 9.15 5.74
C THR A 76 -7.44 8.04 6.09
N GLY A 77 -6.98 6.93 6.67
CA GLY A 77 -7.74 5.68 6.74
C GLY A 77 -7.81 4.97 5.39
N ASP A 78 -8.19 3.69 5.41
CA ASP A 78 -8.49 2.90 4.20
C ASP A 78 -9.86 3.35 3.65
N LEU A 79 -9.85 4.11 2.55
CA LEU A 79 -11.08 4.53 1.89
C LEU A 79 -11.57 3.41 0.94
N PRO A 80 -12.79 2.91 1.13
CA PRO A 80 -13.33 1.85 0.27
C PRO A 80 -13.30 2.21 -1.21
N THR A 81 -12.83 1.28 -2.04
CA THR A 81 -12.67 1.44 -3.49
C THR A 81 -13.89 2.06 -4.20
N PRO A 82 -15.15 1.66 -3.91
CA PRO A 82 -16.32 2.28 -4.54
C PRO A 82 -16.46 3.77 -4.24
N VAL A 83 -15.98 4.23 -3.08
CA VAL A 83 -16.00 5.66 -2.72
C VAL A 83 -14.81 6.38 -3.34
N LYS A 84 -13.62 5.80 -3.28
CA LYS A 84 -12.37 6.37 -3.81
C LYS A 84 -12.45 6.67 -5.31
N TYR A 85 -13.15 5.83 -6.06
CA TYR A 85 -13.27 5.90 -7.52
C TYR A 85 -14.68 6.26 -8.03
N ASP A 86 -15.56 6.79 -7.18
CA ASP A 86 -16.94 7.15 -7.57
C ASP A 86 -16.97 8.17 -8.73
N ASN A 87 -16.12 9.19 -8.66
CA ASN A 87 -15.96 10.17 -9.73
C ASN A 87 -14.58 10.83 -9.70
N ARG A 88 -14.20 11.48 -10.81
CA ARG A 88 -12.89 12.16 -10.97
C ARG A 88 -12.58 13.19 -9.88
N LYS A 89 -13.60 13.88 -9.39
CA LYS A 89 -13.43 14.93 -8.37
C LYS A 89 -12.99 14.32 -7.04
N ILE A 90 -13.65 13.24 -6.62
CA ILE A 90 -13.31 12.50 -5.38
C ILE A 90 -11.94 11.85 -5.54
N THR A 91 -11.68 11.18 -6.66
CA THR A 91 -10.38 10.54 -6.92
C THR A 91 -9.23 11.54 -6.84
N ASN A 92 -9.37 12.73 -7.45
CA ASN A 92 -8.31 13.74 -7.44
C ASN A 92 -8.11 14.33 -6.03
N ALA A 93 -9.20 14.67 -5.35
CA ALA A 93 -9.14 15.21 -4.00
C ALA A 93 -8.50 14.20 -3.01
N TYR A 94 -8.80 12.91 -3.18
CA TYR A 94 -8.22 11.87 -2.36
C TYR A 94 -6.72 11.69 -2.62
N LYS A 95 -6.29 11.72 -3.88
CA LYS A 95 -4.85 11.70 -4.25
C LYS A 95 -4.08 12.87 -3.65
N GLU A 96 -4.65 14.06 -3.67
CA GLU A 96 -4.06 15.24 -3.02
C GLU A 96 -3.94 15.04 -1.50
N LEU A 97 -4.96 14.46 -0.88
CA LEU A 97 -4.94 14.14 0.54
C LEU A 97 -3.87 13.08 0.88
N GLU A 98 -3.75 12.02 0.09
CA GLU A 98 -2.71 11.00 0.24
C GLU A 98 -1.31 11.61 0.12
N GLU A 99 -1.09 12.51 -0.84
CA GLU A 99 0.19 13.22 -1.00
C GLU A 99 0.51 14.10 0.22
N GLN A 100 -0.46 14.89 0.69
CA GLN A 100 -0.30 15.70 1.90
C GLN A 100 -0.01 14.84 3.14
N ALA A 101 -0.63 13.67 3.23
CA ALA A 101 -0.38 12.71 4.30
C ALA A 101 1.07 12.20 4.26
N ARG A 102 1.58 11.79 3.08
CA ARG A 102 2.98 11.38 2.90
C ARG A 102 3.97 12.49 3.27
N LEU A 103 3.73 13.71 2.82
CA LEU A 103 4.55 14.86 3.17
C LEU A 103 4.52 15.18 4.67
N SER A 104 3.38 14.98 5.31
CA SER A 104 3.23 15.16 6.76
C SER A 104 4.02 14.10 7.54
N LEU A 105 4.05 12.85 7.07
CA LEU A 105 4.86 11.79 7.66
C LEU A 105 6.36 12.08 7.51
N LEU A 106 6.80 12.57 6.35
CA LEU A 106 8.19 12.95 6.11
C LEU A 106 8.68 14.04 7.08
N LYS A 107 7.83 15.03 7.40
CA LYS A 107 8.15 16.09 8.38
C LYS A 107 8.33 15.57 9.81
N MET A 108 7.98 14.33 10.09
CA MET A 108 8.19 13.69 11.40
C MET A 108 9.55 12.99 11.51
N LEU A 109 10.40 13.09 10.48
CA LEU A 109 11.76 12.57 10.44
C LEU A 109 12.80 13.71 10.50
N PRO A 110 14.03 13.47 10.99
CA PRO A 110 15.15 14.35 10.74
C PRO A 110 15.38 14.56 9.24
N ASP A 111 15.84 15.72 8.82
CA ASP A 111 15.96 16.10 7.41
C ASP A 111 16.80 15.11 6.59
N ASP A 112 17.93 14.66 7.14
CA ASP A 112 18.83 13.69 6.50
C ASP A 112 18.17 12.31 6.28
N ILE A 113 17.31 11.90 7.20
CA ILE A 113 16.54 10.65 7.07
C ILE A 113 15.33 10.86 6.15
N ALA A 114 14.64 12.01 6.26
CA ALA A 114 13.49 12.34 5.41
C ALA A 114 13.87 12.36 3.93
N GLU A 115 15.09 12.79 3.56
CA GLU A 115 15.60 12.74 2.19
C GLU A 115 15.57 11.31 1.61
N VAL A 116 16.04 10.34 2.39
CA VAL A 116 16.03 8.91 2.00
C VAL A 116 14.60 8.39 1.89
N TYR A 117 13.77 8.67 2.90
CA TYR A 117 12.37 8.18 2.92
C TYR A 117 11.48 8.83 1.86
N ARG A 118 11.83 10.01 1.36
CA ARG A 118 11.07 10.66 0.28
C ARG A 118 10.94 9.75 -0.94
N SER A 119 12.03 9.11 -1.36
CA SER A 119 12.00 8.18 -2.49
C SER A 119 11.21 6.88 -2.22
N ILE A 120 10.94 6.56 -0.95
CA ILE A 120 10.18 5.38 -0.55
C ILE A 120 8.68 5.69 -0.45
N LEU A 121 8.34 6.85 0.13
CA LEU A 121 6.96 7.23 0.42
C LEU A 121 6.26 7.97 -0.74
N CYS A 122 7.01 8.65 -1.58
CA CYS A 122 6.47 9.41 -2.71
C CYS A 122 6.82 8.70 -4.03
N GLU A 123 5.87 8.68 -4.96
CA GLU A 123 6.13 8.14 -6.29
C GLU A 123 7.19 8.97 -7.02
N ASP A 124 8.22 8.32 -7.54
CA ASP A 124 9.27 8.90 -8.37
C ASP A 124 8.98 8.56 -9.84
N GLU A 125 9.03 9.57 -10.71
CA GLU A 125 8.84 9.38 -12.16
C GLU A 125 9.87 8.42 -12.76
N ASN A 126 11.06 8.32 -12.18
CA ASN A 126 12.12 7.39 -12.61
C ASN A 126 11.82 5.94 -12.21
N GLU A 127 10.91 5.70 -11.27
CA GLU A 127 10.54 4.39 -10.75
C GLU A 127 9.11 3.96 -11.14
N LEU A 128 8.47 4.61 -12.12
CA LEU A 128 7.10 4.30 -12.56
C LEU A 128 6.88 2.83 -12.92
N LEU A 129 7.91 2.15 -13.44
CA LEU A 129 7.83 0.72 -13.71
C LEU A 129 7.68 -0.08 -12.42
N LEU A 130 8.45 0.25 -11.37
CA LEU A 130 8.37 -0.42 -10.07
C LEU A 130 6.98 -0.23 -9.45
N TRP A 131 6.43 0.99 -9.52
CA TRP A 131 5.08 1.28 -9.02
C TRP A 131 3.99 0.48 -9.74
N LYS A 132 4.15 0.16 -11.03
CA LYS A 132 3.25 -0.77 -11.73
C LYS A 132 3.29 -2.17 -11.14
N TYR A 133 4.48 -2.67 -10.76
CA TYR A 133 4.63 -3.96 -10.09
C TYR A 133 4.05 -3.94 -8.67
N VAL A 134 4.25 -2.87 -7.93
CA VAL A 134 3.61 -2.67 -6.61
C VAL A 134 2.09 -2.74 -6.76
N LYS A 135 1.52 -2.03 -7.73
CA LYS A 135 0.07 -2.07 -7.99
C LYS A 135 -0.43 -3.45 -8.41
N ALA A 136 0.34 -4.19 -9.19
CA ALA A 136 0.02 -5.56 -9.54
C ALA A 136 0.05 -6.48 -8.30
N ALA A 137 1.04 -6.32 -7.43
CA ALA A 137 1.15 -7.08 -6.19
C ALA A 137 -0.02 -6.79 -5.24
N ASP A 138 -0.42 -5.52 -5.06
CA ASP A 138 -1.59 -5.10 -4.31
C ASP A 138 -2.87 -5.76 -4.84
N THR A 139 -3.05 -5.76 -6.17
CA THR A 139 -4.18 -6.43 -6.82
C THR A 139 -4.19 -7.94 -6.57
N ILE A 140 -3.03 -8.59 -6.58
CA ILE A 140 -2.90 -10.03 -6.29
C ILE A 140 -3.24 -10.31 -4.83
N SER A 141 -2.76 -9.50 -3.88
CA SER A 141 -3.11 -9.63 -2.46
C SER A 141 -4.63 -9.49 -2.25
N ALA A 142 -5.26 -8.49 -2.86
CA ALA A 142 -6.72 -8.36 -2.83
C ALA A 142 -7.46 -9.57 -3.41
N LEU A 143 -6.93 -10.19 -4.48
CA LEU A 143 -7.48 -11.40 -5.06
C LEU A 143 -7.34 -12.61 -4.12
N ILE A 144 -6.20 -12.74 -3.43
CA ILE A 144 -5.97 -13.78 -2.42
C ILE A 144 -7.01 -13.64 -1.32
N LYS A 145 -7.17 -12.44 -0.75
CA LYS A 145 -8.18 -12.16 0.28
C LYS A 145 -9.59 -12.54 -0.18
N CYS A 146 -10.01 -12.11 -1.38
CA CYS A 146 -11.33 -12.46 -1.92
C CYS A 146 -11.49 -13.97 -2.07
N THR A 147 -10.44 -14.67 -2.48
CA THR A 147 -10.46 -16.13 -2.65
C THR A 147 -10.58 -16.87 -1.32
N GLU A 148 -9.85 -16.44 -0.30
CA GLU A 148 -9.92 -16.99 1.06
C GLU A 148 -11.32 -16.81 1.65
N GLU A 149 -11.91 -15.62 1.55
CA GLU A 149 -13.27 -15.35 2.02
C GLU A 149 -14.31 -16.25 1.33
N LEU A 150 -14.20 -16.45 0.01
CA LEU A 150 -15.08 -17.35 -0.74
C LEU A 150 -14.94 -18.82 -0.30
N ILE A 151 -13.70 -19.28 -0.07
CA ILE A 151 -13.43 -20.64 0.43
C ILE A 151 -14.04 -20.83 1.82
N MET A 152 -14.06 -19.78 2.64
CA MET A 152 -14.70 -19.79 3.97
C MET A 152 -16.24 -19.65 3.90
N GLY A 153 -16.82 -19.61 2.69
CA GLY A 153 -18.27 -19.55 2.48
C GLY A 153 -18.87 -18.14 2.49
N ASN A 154 -18.02 -17.11 2.47
CA ASN A 154 -18.48 -15.71 2.44
C ASN A 154 -18.83 -15.28 1.01
N ALA A 155 -20.07 -15.52 0.60
CA ALA A 155 -20.56 -15.22 -0.75
C ALA A 155 -20.58 -13.71 -1.10
N GLU A 156 -20.43 -12.82 -0.11
CA GLU A 156 -20.40 -11.37 -0.34
C GLU A 156 -19.23 -10.97 -1.25
N TYR A 157 -18.12 -11.69 -1.18
CA TYR A 157 -16.92 -11.48 -2.00
C TYR A 157 -17.02 -11.98 -3.44
N SER A 158 -18.09 -12.69 -3.80
CA SER A 158 -18.28 -13.23 -5.17
C SER A 158 -18.35 -12.15 -6.25
N LYS A 159 -18.85 -10.96 -5.90
CA LYS A 159 -19.02 -9.83 -6.84
C LYS A 159 -17.74 -9.03 -7.08
N ILE A 160 -16.72 -9.19 -6.23
CA ILE A 160 -15.47 -8.42 -6.34
C ILE A 160 -14.49 -9.11 -7.30
N LYS A 161 -14.63 -10.41 -7.50
CA LYS A 161 -13.78 -11.24 -8.37
C LYS A 161 -14.02 -11.02 -9.87
N GLN A 162 -15.03 -10.23 -10.26
CA GLN A 162 -15.34 -9.88 -11.66
C GLN A 162 -14.66 -8.58 -12.06
#